data_83f7ec80da4e83734fb66672375f6c25
#
_entry.id   83f7ec80da4e83734fb66672375f6c25
#
_cell.length_a   1.000
_cell.length_b   1.000
_cell.length_c   1.000
_cell.angle_alpha   90.00
_cell.angle_beta   90.00
_cell.angle_gamma   90.00
#
_symmetry.space_group_name_H-M   'P 1'
#
loop_
_entity.id
_entity.type
_entity.pdbx_description
1 polymer ?
#
loop_
_entity_poly.entity_id
_entity_poly.type
_entity_poly.pdbx_seq_one_letter_code
_entity_poly.pdbx_strand_id
1 'polypeptide(L)'
;MWQAISTLLRDWHTEDAEIELKTELPGGEIHSAWHLRFGGKDYFVKCDERELLPIFTAEADQLELLSRSKTVRVPQVFAVGSDRDYSFVVMEYLPPRPLDAHNAFLLGQQLAHLHRWSDQPQFGLDFDNDLSTTPQPNAWQRRWSVFLPSSVSAGSWSWRRRKGCTLAISIP
;
A
#
# COMPACT_ATOMS: atom_id res chain seq x y z
N MET A 1 8.27 -2.08 -18.92
CA MET A 1 7.42 -2.50 -17.81
C MET A 1 6.73 -3.84 -18.05
N TRP A 2 5.83 -4.00 -19.02
CA TRP A 2 5.00 -5.21 -19.19
C TRP A 2 5.80 -6.51 -19.38
N GLN A 3 6.93 -6.46 -20.11
CA GLN A 3 7.80 -7.62 -20.27
C GLN A 3 8.46 -8.02 -18.94
N ALA A 4 8.86 -7.05 -18.13
CA ALA A 4 9.41 -7.33 -16.79
C ALA A 4 8.36 -7.96 -15.88
N ILE A 5 7.12 -7.44 -15.88
CA ILE A 5 5.99 -8.02 -15.14
C ILE A 5 5.73 -9.45 -15.61
N SER A 6 5.63 -9.70 -16.92
CA SER A 6 5.42 -11.05 -17.46
C SER A 6 6.50 -12.03 -17.01
N THR A 7 7.77 -11.59 -17.00
CA THR A 7 8.88 -12.44 -16.55
C THR A 7 8.72 -12.83 -15.07
N LEU A 8 8.37 -11.88 -14.20
CA LEU A 8 8.18 -12.16 -12.77
C LEU A 8 6.92 -13.01 -12.49
N LEU A 9 5.87 -12.85 -13.29
CA LEU A 9 4.64 -13.63 -13.11
C LEU A 9 4.75 -15.06 -13.64
N ARG A 10 5.70 -15.38 -14.51
CA ARG A 10 5.90 -16.74 -15.01
C ARG A 10 6.20 -17.75 -13.90
N ASP A 11 6.84 -17.34 -12.81
CA ASP A 11 7.08 -18.22 -11.65
C ASP A 11 5.77 -18.72 -10.99
N TRP A 12 4.65 -18.06 -11.28
CA TRP A 12 3.32 -18.39 -10.76
C TRP A 12 2.40 -19.05 -11.79
N HIS A 13 2.88 -19.27 -13.03
CA HIS A 13 2.10 -19.77 -14.16
C HIS A 13 2.86 -20.82 -14.95
N THR A 14 2.20 -21.37 -15.98
CA THR A 14 2.81 -22.22 -17.00
C THR A 14 3.71 -21.39 -17.93
N GLU A 15 4.64 -22.05 -18.61
CA GLU A 15 5.61 -21.39 -19.53
C GLU A 15 4.93 -20.61 -20.68
N ASP A 16 3.76 -21.06 -21.11
CA ASP A 16 2.99 -20.45 -22.22
C ASP A 16 2.10 -19.27 -21.78
N ALA A 17 2.14 -18.87 -20.50
CA ALA A 17 1.31 -17.77 -20.01
C ALA A 17 1.73 -16.44 -20.62
N GLU A 18 0.74 -15.66 -21.08
CA GLU A 18 0.93 -14.35 -21.71
C GLU A 18 -0.09 -13.32 -21.19
N ILE A 19 0.15 -12.06 -21.53
CA ILE A 19 -0.79 -10.97 -21.23
C ILE A 19 -1.97 -11.05 -22.19
N GLU A 20 -3.15 -11.31 -21.63
CA GLU A 20 -4.43 -11.39 -22.35
C GLU A 20 -5.17 -10.04 -22.34
N LEU A 21 -5.03 -9.27 -21.25
CA LEU A 21 -5.69 -7.98 -21.06
C LEU A 21 -4.80 -7.05 -20.25
N LYS A 22 -4.80 -5.78 -20.62
CA LYS A 22 -4.28 -4.68 -19.79
C LYS A 22 -5.17 -3.46 -19.99
N THR A 23 -5.85 -3.06 -18.95
CA THR A 23 -6.78 -1.92 -18.98
C THR A 23 -6.41 -0.97 -17.85
N GLU A 24 -6.19 0.28 -18.19
CA GLU A 24 -5.95 1.33 -17.19
C GLU A 24 -7.22 1.55 -16.37
N LEU A 25 -7.06 1.65 -15.06
CA LEU A 25 -8.14 1.88 -14.11
C LEU A 25 -8.22 3.36 -13.76
N PRO A 26 -9.41 3.96 -13.77
CA PRO A 26 -9.60 5.35 -13.37
C PRO A 26 -9.40 5.51 -11.84
N GLY A 27 -8.96 6.68 -11.39
CA GLY A 27 -8.91 7.05 -9.97
C GLY A 27 -7.52 6.97 -9.32
N GLY A 28 -6.48 6.63 -10.04
CA GLY A 28 -5.09 6.73 -9.56
C GLY A 28 -4.61 8.19 -9.60
N GLU A 29 -4.87 8.97 -8.52
CA GLU A 29 -4.44 10.38 -8.47
C GLU A 29 -2.92 10.55 -8.30
N ILE A 30 -2.21 9.52 -7.83
CA ILE A 30 -0.78 9.54 -7.51
C ILE A 30 0.00 8.61 -8.42
N HIS A 31 -0.47 7.36 -8.57
CA HIS A 31 0.16 6.33 -9.37
C HIS A 31 -0.80 5.81 -10.42
N SER A 32 -0.30 5.42 -11.60
CA SER A 32 -1.12 4.72 -12.60
C SER A 32 -1.49 3.33 -12.09
N ALA A 33 -2.77 2.98 -12.26
CA ALA A 33 -3.31 1.69 -11.87
C ALA A 33 -3.86 0.93 -13.07
N TRP A 34 -3.65 -0.39 -13.10
CA TRP A 34 -4.01 -1.25 -14.21
C TRP A 34 -4.67 -2.55 -13.74
N HIS A 35 -5.68 -2.98 -14.46
CA HIS A 35 -6.17 -4.34 -14.44
C HIS A 35 -5.41 -5.13 -15.51
N LEU A 36 -4.72 -6.16 -15.08
CA LEU A 36 -3.95 -7.07 -15.92
C LEU A 36 -4.55 -8.46 -15.84
N ARG A 37 -4.76 -9.12 -17.00
CA ARG A 37 -5.00 -10.57 -17.07
C ARG A 37 -3.80 -11.24 -17.66
N PHE A 38 -3.27 -12.22 -16.94
CA PHE A 38 -2.09 -12.99 -17.33
C PHE A 38 -2.30 -14.47 -16.99
N GLY A 39 -2.19 -15.36 -17.99
CA GLY A 39 -2.40 -16.80 -17.81
C GLY A 39 -3.75 -17.14 -17.19
N GLY A 40 -4.82 -16.48 -17.62
CA GLY A 40 -6.19 -16.67 -17.14
C GLY A 40 -6.48 -16.09 -15.74
N LYS A 41 -5.50 -15.43 -15.08
CA LYS A 41 -5.67 -14.84 -13.74
C LYS A 41 -5.62 -13.32 -13.80
N ASP A 42 -6.45 -12.69 -12.97
CA ASP A 42 -6.55 -11.25 -12.88
C ASP A 42 -5.61 -10.68 -11.80
N TYR A 43 -4.91 -9.60 -12.14
CA TYR A 43 -3.98 -8.88 -11.28
C TYR A 43 -4.30 -7.38 -11.26
N PHE A 44 -3.99 -6.74 -10.14
CA PHE A 44 -3.93 -5.30 -10.01
C PHE A 44 -2.46 -4.87 -10.06
N VAL A 45 -2.15 -3.90 -10.91
CA VAL A 45 -0.79 -3.38 -11.07
C VAL A 45 -0.82 -1.89 -10.77
N LYS A 46 0.02 -1.45 -9.85
CA LYS A 46 0.40 -0.04 -9.72
C LYS A 46 1.76 0.17 -10.36
N CYS A 47 1.93 1.30 -11.04
CA CYS A 47 3.21 1.67 -11.62
C CYS A 47 3.42 3.18 -11.63
N ASP A 48 4.69 3.57 -11.62
CA ASP A 48 5.14 4.95 -11.67
C ASP A 48 6.62 5.01 -12.12
N GLU A 49 7.24 6.19 -12.02
CA GLU A 49 8.65 6.37 -12.31
C GLU A 49 9.53 5.39 -11.51
N ARG A 50 10.64 4.99 -12.11
CA ARG A 50 11.56 3.98 -11.53
C ARG A 50 12.05 4.31 -10.13
N GLU A 51 12.27 5.60 -9.87
CA GLU A 51 12.74 6.14 -8.60
C GLU A 51 11.81 5.85 -7.42
N LEU A 52 10.53 5.56 -7.70
CA LEU A 52 9.52 5.25 -6.69
C LEU A 52 9.47 3.76 -6.29
N LEU A 53 10.42 2.93 -6.76
CA LEU A 53 10.55 1.53 -6.35
C LEU A 53 10.56 1.35 -4.82
N PRO A 54 11.25 2.19 -4.01
CA PRO A 54 11.22 2.05 -2.54
C PRO A 54 9.81 2.20 -1.96
N ILE A 55 8.96 3.06 -2.53
CA ILE A 55 7.56 3.24 -2.09
C ILE A 55 6.74 1.97 -2.33
N PHE A 56 6.87 1.36 -3.51
CA PHE A 56 6.17 0.10 -3.82
C PHE A 56 6.69 -1.07 -2.99
N THR A 57 7.99 -1.08 -2.67
CA THR A 57 8.55 -2.08 -1.75
C THR A 57 7.96 -1.92 -0.34
N ALA A 58 7.92 -0.69 0.18
CA ALA A 58 7.31 -0.42 1.48
C ALA A 58 5.80 -0.75 1.49
N GLU A 59 5.07 -0.49 0.40
CA GLU A 59 3.65 -0.89 0.27
C GLU A 59 3.48 -2.40 0.35
N ALA A 60 4.34 -3.17 -0.32
CA ALA A 60 4.32 -4.63 -0.27
C ALA A 60 4.57 -5.16 1.15
N ASP A 61 5.58 -4.63 1.83
CA ASP A 61 5.91 -5.01 3.22
C ASP A 61 4.77 -4.67 4.18
N GLN A 62 4.10 -3.53 4.00
CA GLN A 62 2.92 -3.14 4.78
C GLN A 62 1.73 -4.08 4.55
N LEU A 63 1.45 -4.47 3.30
CA LEU A 63 0.39 -5.42 2.98
C LEU A 63 0.68 -6.80 3.57
N GLU A 64 1.93 -7.25 3.54
CA GLU A 64 2.32 -8.49 4.19
C GLU A 64 2.11 -8.41 5.72
N LEU A 65 2.56 -7.32 6.36
CA LEU A 65 2.34 -7.10 7.79
C LEU A 65 0.85 -7.12 8.15
N LEU A 66 0.00 -6.41 7.40
CA LEU A 66 -1.44 -6.39 7.61
C LEU A 66 -2.06 -7.78 7.43
N SER A 67 -1.58 -8.57 6.47
CA SER A 67 -2.07 -9.93 6.21
C SER A 67 -1.88 -10.87 7.39
N ARG A 68 -0.81 -10.70 8.17
CA ARG A 68 -0.52 -11.49 9.38
C ARG A 68 -1.58 -11.33 10.45
N SER A 69 -2.26 -10.19 10.51
CA SER A 69 -3.33 -9.95 11.47
C SER A 69 -4.54 -10.88 11.27
N LYS A 70 -4.78 -11.33 10.04
CA LYS A 70 -5.96 -12.13 9.63
C LYS A 70 -7.29 -11.48 10.02
N THR A 71 -7.32 -10.17 10.24
CA THR A 71 -8.50 -9.43 10.68
C THR A 71 -9.23 -8.78 9.51
N VAL A 72 -8.50 -8.28 8.54
CA VAL A 72 -9.02 -7.64 7.34
C VAL A 72 -8.40 -8.30 6.11
N ARG A 73 -9.19 -8.47 5.05
CA ARG A 73 -8.66 -8.96 3.78
C ARG A 73 -7.82 -7.87 3.12
N VAL A 74 -6.60 -8.22 2.78
CA VAL A 74 -5.69 -7.41 1.96
C VAL A 74 -5.31 -8.17 0.69
N PRO A 75 -4.98 -7.50 -0.42
CA PRO A 75 -4.54 -8.19 -1.63
C PRO A 75 -3.20 -8.88 -1.39
N GLN A 76 -3.04 -10.08 -1.94
CA GLN A 76 -1.76 -10.76 -1.98
C GLN A 76 -0.83 -10.01 -2.95
N VAL A 77 0.41 -9.75 -2.55
CA VAL A 77 1.46 -9.24 -3.44
C VAL A 77 2.14 -10.41 -4.14
N PHE A 78 2.29 -10.33 -5.46
CA PHE A 78 2.95 -11.35 -6.29
C PHE A 78 4.35 -10.92 -6.72
N ALA A 79 4.55 -9.63 -7.03
CA ALA A 79 5.82 -9.11 -7.45
C ALA A 79 5.96 -7.61 -7.15
N VAL A 80 7.16 -7.19 -6.83
CA VAL A 80 7.62 -5.79 -6.86
C VAL A 80 8.85 -5.74 -7.74
N GLY A 81 8.94 -4.74 -8.59
CA GLY A 81 10.10 -4.65 -9.47
C GLY A 81 10.18 -3.32 -10.22
N SER A 82 11.20 -3.23 -11.05
CA SER A 82 11.39 -2.11 -11.95
C SER A 82 12.00 -2.56 -13.28
N ASP A 83 11.81 -1.76 -14.30
CA ASP A 83 12.59 -1.84 -15.52
C ASP A 83 13.43 -0.56 -15.69
N ARG A 84 13.74 -0.19 -16.94
CA ARG A 84 14.55 0.99 -17.23
C ARG A 84 13.91 2.28 -16.77
N ASP A 85 12.60 2.44 -16.97
CA ASP A 85 11.88 3.71 -16.87
C ASP A 85 10.81 3.69 -15.77
N TYR A 86 10.33 2.51 -15.37
CA TYR A 86 9.19 2.34 -14.45
C TYR A 86 9.51 1.41 -13.28
N SER A 87 8.89 1.69 -12.15
CA SER A 87 8.71 0.75 -11.03
C SER A 87 7.26 0.31 -10.95
N PHE A 88 7.01 -0.86 -10.35
CA PHE A 88 5.66 -1.42 -10.24
C PHE A 88 5.54 -2.39 -9.07
N VAL A 89 4.29 -2.52 -8.60
CA VAL A 89 3.86 -3.61 -7.71
C VAL A 89 2.69 -4.34 -8.37
N VAL A 90 2.74 -5.68 -8.33
CA VAL A 90 1.70 -6.57 -8.86
C VAL A 90 1.06 -7.31 -7.71
N MET A 91 -0.27 -7.19 -7.59
CA MET A 91 -1.01 -7.78 -6.50
C MET A 91 -2.33 -8.41 -6.97
N GLU A 92 -3.00 -9.11 -6.08
CA GLU A 92 -4.31 -9.70 -6.31
C GLU A 92 -5.30 -8.63 -6.77
N TYR A 93 -6.03 -8.92 -7.85
CA TYR A 93 -7.14 -8.06 -8.27
C TYR A 93 -8.37 -8.34 -7.41
N LEU A 94 -8.76 -7.38 -6.62
CA LEU A 94 -9.98 -7.41 -5.83
C LEU A 94 -11.03 -6.54 -6.52
N PRO A 95 -12.06 -7.11 -7.16
CA PRO A 95 -13.06 -6.31 -7.86
C PRO A 95 -13.80 -5.41 -6.87
N PRO A 96 -13.77 -4.06 -7.09
CA PRO A 96 -14.43 -3.13 -6.19
C PRO A 96 -15.95 -3.34 -6.20
N ARG A 97 -16.56 -3.16 -5.03
CA ARG A 97 -18.01 -3.21 -4.86
C ARG A 97 -18.46 -1.97 -4.07
N PRO A 98 -19.67 -1.45 -4.31
CA PRO A 98 -20.22 -0.40 -3.48
C PRO A 98 -20.27 -0.82 -2.01
N LEU A 99 -19.94 0.11 -1.12
CA LEU A 99 -20.00 -0.11 0.31
C LEU A 99 -21.45 0.10 0.79
N ASP A 100 -22.16 -0.99 1.08
CA ASP A 100 -23.46 -0.95 1.74
C ASP A 100 -23.33 -0.92 3.26
N ALA A 101 -24.45 -0.71 3.97
CA ALA A 101 -24.48 -0.60 5.42
C ALA A 101 -23.98 -1.86 6.13
N HIS A 102 -24.28 -3.06 5.58
CA HIS A 102 -23.85 -4.34 6.14
C HIS A 102 -22.32 -4.51 6.01
N ASN A 103 -21.79 -4.27 4.81
CA ASN A 103 -20.34 -4.37 4.56
C ASN A 103 -19.56 -3.29 5.32
N ALA A 104 -20.13 -2.07 5.49
CA ALA A 104 -19.53 -1.03 6.30
C ALA A 104 -19.42 -1.44 7.77
N PHE A 105 -20.46 -2.07 8.32
CA PHE A 105 -20.46 -2.59 9.69
C PHE A 105 -19.39 -3.69 9.86
N LEU A 106 -19.33 -4.66 8.94
CA LEU A 106 -18.32 -5.72 8.97
C LEU A 106 -16.89 -5.15 8.88
N LEU A 107 -16.67 -4.19 8.00
CA LEU A 107 -15.38 -3.52 7.88
C LEU A 107 -15.01 -2.82 9.20
N GLY A 108 -15.95 -2.12 9.83
CA GLY A 108 -15.74 -1.48 11.13
C GLY A 108 -15.33 -2.46 12.21
N GLN A 109 -15.97 -3.65 12.27
CA GLN A 109 -15.59 -4.72 13.20
C GLN A 109 -14.17 -5.25 12.89
N GLN A 110 -13.85 -5.50 11.62
CA GLN A 110 -12.53 -5.96 11.21
C GLN A 110 -11.43 -4.95 11.56
N LEU A 111 -11.66 -3.66 11.33
CA LEU A 111 -10.74 -2.60 11.72
C LEU A 111 -10.56 -2.50 13.23
N ALA A 112 -11.63 -2.67 14.02
CA ALA A 112 -11.53 -2.71 15.47
C ALA A 112 -10.69 -3.90 15.94
N HIS A 113 -10.80 -5.07 15.30
CA HIS A 113 -9.94 -6.22 15.59
C HIS A 113 -8.49 -5.95 15.18
N LEU A 114 -8.24 -5.34 14.02
CA LEU A 114 -6.92 -4.94 13.56
C LEU A 114 -6.24 -3.99 14.56
N HIS A 115 -6.95 -2.98 15.06
CA HIS A 115 -6.40 -2.04 16.04
C HIS A 115 -6.10 -2.67 17.41
N ARG A 116 -6.66 -3.84 17.70
CA ARG A 116 -6.37 -4.62 18.93
C ARG A 116 -5.30 -5.69 18.72
N TRP A 117 -5.00 -5.99 17.46
CA TRP A 117 -3.94 -6.93 17.12
C TRP A 117 -2.58 -6.29 17.34
N SER A 118 -1.67 -7.01 17.94
CA SER A 118 -0.29 -6.61 18.12
C SER A 118 0.58 -7.85 18.29
N ASP A 119 1.56 -7.98 17.43
CA ASP A 119 2.64 -8.96 17.53
C ASP A 119 4.00 -8.29 17.83
N GLN A 120 3.99 -6.98 18.06
CA GLN A 120 5.18 -6.15 18.21
C GLN A 120 5.30 -5.62 19.65
N PRO A 121 6.51 -5.68 20.26
CA PRO A 121 6.73 -5.20 21.62
C PRO A 121 6.87 -3.68 21.72
N GLN A 122 6.98 -2.98 20.61
CA GLN A 122 7.17 -1.53 20.51
C GLN A 122 6.31 -0.93 19.39
N PHE A 123 6.24 0.39 19.34
CA PHE A 123 5.58 1.15 18.28
C PHE A 123 6.60 1.54 17.22
N GLY A 124 6.35 1.22 15.96
CA GLY A 124 7.25 1.49 14.85
C GLY A 124 7.26 0.38 13.81
N LEU A 125 8.10 0.55 12.83
CA LEU A 125 8.40 -0.44 11.78
C LEU A 125 9.91 -0.45 11.53
N ASP A 126 10.40 -1.51 10.90
CA ASP A 126 11.81 -1.61 10.47
C ASP A 126 12.12 -0.73 9.24
N PHE A 127 11.11 -0.10 8.67
CA PHE A 127 11.24 0.78 7.50
C PHE A 127 10.33 2.00 7.64
N ASP A 128 10.74 3.09 7.02
CA ASP A 128 9.91 4.27 6.83
C ASP A 128 8.96 4.03 5.64
N ASN A 129 7.79 4.67 5.69
CA ASN A 129 6.82 4.63 4.60
C ASN A 129 6.35 6.03 4.23
N ASP A 130 5.39 6.12 3.33
CA ASP A 130 4.85 7.38 2.86
C ASP A 130 3.32 7.41 3.02
N LEU A 131 2.80 8.57 3.41
CA LEU A 131 1.39 8.89 3.28
C LEU A 131 1.22 9.80 2.06
N SER A 132 0.81 9.22 0.94
CA SER A 132 0.89 9.87 -0.37
C SER A 132 2.35 10.22 -0.70
N THR A 133 2.70 11.50 -0.78
CA THR A 133 4.07 12.00 -1.00
C THR A 133 4.74 12.51 0.28
N THR A 134 4.19 12.21 1.45
CA THR A 134 4.70 12.68 2.74
C THR A 134 5.40 11.55 3.47
N PRO A 135 6.72 11.62 3.67
CA PRO A 135 7.45 10.62 4.43
C PRO A 135 6.93 10.46 5.86
N GLN A 136 6.80 9.21 6.28
CA GLN A 136 6.39 8.80 7.62
C GLN A 136 7.54 8.05 8.29
N PRO A 137 8.36 8.72 9.11
CA PRO A 137 9.40 8.05 9.88
C PRO A 137 8.78 7.06 10.88
N ASN A 138 9.27 5.84 10.91
CA ASN A 138 8.71 4.76 11.74
C ASN A 138 9.72 4.18 12.75
N ALA A 139 10.72 4.95 13.17
CA ALA A 139 11.69 4.51 14.14
C ALA A 139 11.03 3.96 15.42
N TRP A 140 11.49 2.79 15.87
CA TRP A 140 10.94 2.07 17.02
C TRP A 140 10.93 2.89 18.32
N GLN A 141 9.78 2.96 18.98
CA GLN A 141 9.55 3.67 20.23
C GLN A 141 8.83 2.78 21.25
N ARG A 142 9.26 2.84 22.52
CA ARG A 142 8.63 2.10 23.60
C ARG A 142 7.32 2.72 24.09
N ARG A 143 7.08 4.00 23.82
CA ARG A 143 5.91 4.75 24.29
C ARG A 143 5.17 5.38 23.12
N TRP A 144 3.87 5.14 23.04
CA TRP A 144 2.99 5.72 22.04
C TRP A 144 3.03 7.26 22.01
N SER A 145 3.09 7.88 23.20
CA SER A 145 3.17 9.34 23.31
C SER A 145 4.45 9.96 22.73
N VAL A 146 5.49 9.13 22.49
CA VAL A 146 6.70 9.55 21.80
C VAL A 146 6.60 9.22 20.30
N PHE A 147 6.10 8.02 19.96
CA PHE A 147 5.96 7.58 18.58
C PHE A 147 5.03 8.48 17.76
N LEU A 148 3.82 8.74 18.26
CA LEU A 148 2.81 9.48 17.50
C LEU A 148 3.28 10.89 17.08
N PRO A 149 3.87 11.74 17.97
CA PRO A 149 4.37 13.04 17.56
C PRO A 149 5.58 12.98 16.62
N SER A 150 6.49 12.03 16.81
CA SER A 150 7.72 11.94 16.03
C SER A 150 7.53 11.32 14.64
N SER A 151 6.56 10.44 14.49
CA SER A 151 6.33 9.68 13.26
C SER A 151 5.13 10.20 12.48
N VAL A 152 3.93 10.06 13.01
CA VAL A 152 2.71 10.39 12.29
C VAL A 152 2.48 11.89 12.17
N SER A 153 2.78 12.67 13.23
CA SER A 153 2.54 14.11 13.23
C SER A 153 3.65 14.91 12.54
N ALA A 154 4.91 14.48 12.65
CA ALA A 154 6.06 15.25 12.13
C ALA A 154 5.99 15.36 10.59
N GLY A 155 5.67 14.29 9.88
CA GLY A 155 5.50 14.30 8.43
C GLY A 155 4.41 15.27 7.99
N SER A 156 3.21 15.21 8.59
CA SER A 156 2.10 16.08 8.25
C SER A 156 2.30 17.54 8.68
N TRP A 157 3.02 17.82 9.78
CA TRP A 157 3.35 19.18 10.19
C TRP A 157 4.38 19.86 9.30
N SER A 158 5.39 19.15 8.80
CA SER A 158 6.37 19.69 7.87
C SER A 158 5.73 20.08 6.53
N TRP A 159 4.75 19.31 6.08
CA TRP A 159 3.95 19.59 4.89
C TRP A 159 3.07 20.83 5.05
N ARG A 160 2.39 20.99 6.22
CA ARG A 160 1.53 22.14 6.52
C ARG A 160 2.34 23.44 6.56
N ARG A 161 3.54 23.45 7.17
CA ARG A 161 4.42 24.61 7.18
C ARG A 161 4.82 25.06 5.78
N ARG A 162 5.09 24.10 4.88
CA ARG A 162 5.46 24.40 3.49
C ARG A 162 4.29 24.96 2.68
N LYS A 163 3.04 24.62 3.00
CA LYS A 163 1.83 25.11 2.31
C LYS A 163 1.11 26.26 3.04
N GLY A 164 1.66 26.84 4.09
CA GLY A 164 1.10 28.00 4.79
C GLY A 164 -0.24 27.75 5.50
N CYS A 165 -0.60 26.49 5.76
CA CYS A 165 -1.82 26.13 6.43
C CYS A 165 -1.68 26.23 7.96
N THR A 166 -2.21 27.27 8.57
CA THR A 166 -2.27 27.43 10.03
C THR A 166 -3.59 26.84 10.53
N LEU A 167 -3.55 25.69 11.21
CA LEU A 167 -4.68 25.18 11.97
C LEU A 167 -4.49 25.53 13.44
N ALA A 168 -5.34 26.39 13.96
CA ALA A 168 -5.49 26.58 15.40
C ALA A 168 -6.19 25.35 15.98
N ILE A 169 -5.45 24.48 16.65
CA ILE A 169 -6.05 23.42 17.46
C ILE A 169 -6.26 24.02 18.85
N SER A 170 -7.49 24.40 19.17
CA SER A 170 -7.90 24.60 20.55
C SER A 170 -8.08 23.22 21.18
N ILE A 171 -7.20 22.86 22.09
CA ILE A 171 -7.35 21.69 22.96
C ILE A 171 -8.15 22.19 24.17
N PRO A 172 -9.29 21.54 24.52
CA PRO A 172 -10.04 21.86 25.73
C PRO A 172 -9.27 21.47 27.00
#